data_7affbc4eabc07aeb51396ef3dc8c7a7f
#
_entry.id   7affbc4eabc07aeb51396ef3dc8c7a7f
#
_cell.length_a   1.000
_cell.length_b   1.000
_cell.length_c   1.000
_cell.angle_alpha   90.00
_cell.angle_beta   90.00
_cell.angle_gamma   90.00
#
_symmetry.space_group_name_H-M   'P 1'
#
loop_
_entity.id
_entity.type
_entity.pdbx_description
1 polymer ?
#
loop_
_entity_poly.entity_id
_entity_poly.type
_entity_poly.pdbx_seq_one_letter_code
_entity_poly.pdbx_strand_id
1 'polypeptide(L)' 'MNSEFTAIIERDEDWFVGYCPEIPGANGQGKTVEECRTNLASAIELILEDRLDDALRGVPPEAIRGSVSVAI' A
#
# COMPACT_ATOMS: atom_id res chain seq x y z
N MET A 1 9.30 11.78 -4.12
CA MET A 1 8.07 11.49 -3.37
C MET A 1 8.34 10.43 -2.34
N ASN A 2 7.87 10.64 -1.14
CA ASN A 2 8.02 9.66 -0.08
C ASN A 2 7.04 8.51 -0.27
N SER A 3 7.52 7.29 -0.22
CA SER A 3 6.70 6.08 -0.35
C SER A 3 6.62 5.28 0.94
N GLU A 4 6.84 5.94 2.07
CA GLU A 4 6.70 5.30 3.37
C GLU A 4 5.26 5.40 3.86
N PHE A 5 4.80 4.32 4.49
CA PHE A 5 3.48 4.22 5.07
C PHE A 5 3.59 3.71 6.50
N THR A 6 2.56 3.96 7.28
CA THR A 6 2.54 3.53 8.68
C THR A 6 2.12 2.07 8.76
N ALA A 7 2.88 1.29 9.50
CA ALA A 7 2.53 -0.08 9.82
C ALA A 7 2.15 -0.16 11.29
N ILE A 8 0.94 -0.60 11.58
CA ILE A 8 0.49 -0.92 12.93
C ILE A 8 0.48 -2.42 13.05
N ILE A 9 1.33 -2.95 13.90
CA ILE A 9 1.54 -4.39 14.05
C ILE A 9 1.23 -4.80 15.48
N GLU A 10 0.35 -5.77 15.62
CA GLU A 10 -0.06 -6.31 16.89
C GLU A 10 0.22 -7.81 16.94
N ARG A 11 0.50 -8.30 18.13
CA ARG A 11 0.70 -9.73 18.34
C ARG A 11 -0.64 -10.40 18.59
N ASP A 12 -0.87 -11.51 17.88
CA ASP A 12 -2.05 -12.34 18.05
C ASP A 12 -1.58 -13.79 18.22
N GLU A 13 -1.50 -14.23 19.47
CA GLU A 13 -0.94 -15.53 19.86
C GLU A 13 0.49 -15.70 19.32
N ASP A 14 0.70 -16.65 18.40
CA ASP A 14 2.01 -16.91 17.83
C ASP A 14 2.26 -16.13 16.53
N TRP A 15 1.32 -15.27 16.15
CA TRP A 15 1.38 -14.51 14.91
C TRP A 15 1.45 -13.02 15.19
N PHE A 16 1.95 -12.31 14.20
CA PHE A 16 1.83 -10.85 14.15
C PHE A 16 0.87 -10.51 13.01
N VAL A 17 -0.03 -9.57 13.29
CA VAL A 17 -0.98 -9.08 12.31
C VAL A 17 -0.79 -7.58 12.17
N GLY A 18 -0.86 -7.09 10.95
CA GLY A 18 -0.59 -5.68 10.68
C GLY A 18 -1.56 -5.05 9.70
N TYR A 19 -1.70 -3.75 9.81
CA TYR A 19 -2.50 -2.98 8.88
C TYR A 19 -1.87 -1.60 8.68
N CYS A 20 -2.28 -0.94 7.62
CA CYS A 20 -1.83 0.40 7.28
C CYS A 20 -3.00 1.36 7.37
N PRO A 21 -2.99 2.32 8.33
CA PRO A 21 -4.10 3.27 8.47
C PRO A 21 -4.35 4.12 7.24
N GLU A 22 -3.30 4.47 6.51
CA GLU A 22 -3.43 5.30 5.30
C GLU A 22 -4.02 4.55 4.12
N ILE A 23 -3.92 3.22 4.11
CA ILE A 23 -4.37 2.38 3.00
C ILE A 23 -5.37 1.36 3.52
N PRO A 24 -6.65 1.73 3.61
CA PRO A 24 -7.69 0.80 4.06
C PRO A 24 -7.73 -0.46 3.20
N GLY A 25 -7.83 -1.60 3.85
CA GLY A 25 -7.84 -2.90 3.19
C GLY A 25 -6.48 -3.56 3.09
N ALA A 26 -5.38 -2.84 3.34
CA ALA A 26 -4.05 -3.43 3.35
C ALA A 26 -3.82 -4.13 4.70
N ASN A 27 -3.59 -5.43 4.65
CA ASN A 27 -3.32 -6.25 5.82
C ASN A 27 -2.16 -7.20 5.55
N GLY A 28 -1.45 -7.55 6.60
CA GLY A 28 -0.37 -8.52 6.51
C GLY A 28 -0.27 -9.32 7.80
N GLN A 29 0.30 -10.48 7.72
CA GLN A 29 0.58 -11.29 8.91
C GLN A 29 1.88 -12.05 8.72
N GLY A 30 2.43 -12.52 9.81
CA GLY A 30 3.65 -13.30 9.79
C GLY A 30 4.00 -13.82 11.16
N LYS A 31 4.96 -14.72 11.22
CA LYS A 31 5.45 -15.27 12.49
C LYS A 31 6.47 -14.35 13.16
N THR A 32 6.98 -13.39 12.42
CA THR A 32 7.87 -12.36 12.94
C THR A 32 7.35 -10.99 12.52
N VAL A 33 7.81 -9.95 13.20
CA VAL A 33 7.49 -8.57 12.83
C VAL A 33 7.97 -8.28 11.41
N GLU A 34 9.17 -8.75 11.05
CA GLU A 34 9.72 -8.53 9.72
C GLU A 34 8.87 -9.18 8.63
N GLU A 35 8.44 -10.41 8.85
CA GLU A 35 7.58 -11.11 7.90
C GLU A 35 6.24 -10.42 7.76
N CYS A 36 5.64 -10.00 8.87
CA CYS A 36 4.39 -9.25 8.86
C CYS A 36 4.54 -7.95 8.07
N ARG A 37 5.63 -7.23 8.29
CA ARG A 37 5.91 -5.97 7.59
C ARG A 37 6.08 -6.17 6.09
N THR A 38 6.81 -7.20 5.69
CA THR A 38 7.02 -7.53 4.28
C THR A 38 5.70 -7.88 3.59
N ASN A 39 4.87 -8.66 4.24
CA ASN A 39 3.57 -9.05 3.70
C ASN A 39 2.61 -7.87 3.62
N LEU A 40 2.65 -6.98 4.61
CA LEU A 40 1.87 -5.75 4.57
C LEU A 40 2.31 -4.84 3.41
N ALA A 41 3.62 -4.71 3.21
CA ALA A 41 4.14 -3.90 2.11
C ALA A 41 3.66 -4.43 0.75
N SER A 42 3.65 -5.75 0.56
CA SER A 42 3.14 -6.36 -0.66
C SER A 42 1.66 -6.06 -0.88
N ALA A 43 0.87 -6.10 0.19
CA ALA A 43 -0.55 -5.78 0.12
C ALA A 43 -0.79 -4.32 -0.26
N ILE A 44 -0.01 -3.40 0.31
CA ILE A 44 -0.08 -1.97 -0.02
C ILE A 44 0.25 -1.77 -1.50
N GLU A 45 1.31 -2.40 -1.97
CA GLU A 45 1.75 -2.29 -3.36
C GLU A 45 0.66 -2.72 -4.34
N LEU A 46 0.02 -3.85 -4.09
CA LEU A 46 -1.08 -4.34 -4.92
C LEU A 46 -2.27 -3.38 -4.94
N ILE A 47 -2.64 -2.84 -3.78
CA ILE A 47 -3.75 -1.91 -3.68
C ILE A 47 -3.46 -0.62 -4.45
N LEU A 48 -2.25 -0.10 -4.32
CA LEU A 48 -1.86 1.14 -5.03
C LEU A 48 -1.84 0.94 -6.54
N GLU A 49 -1.36 -0.21 -7.02
CA GLU A 49 -1.36 -0.55 -8.44
C GLU A 49 -2.80 -0.61 -8.97
N ASP A 50 -3.69 -1.28 -8.24
CA ASP A 50 -5.09 -1.40 -8.61
C ASP A 50 -5.78 -0.04 -8.67
N ARG A 51 -5.54 0.82 -7.68
CA ARG A 51 -6.08 2.18 -7.65
C ARG A 51 -5.60 3.02 -8.83
N LEU A 52 -4.34 2.87 -9.19
CA LEU A 52 -3.78 3.60 -10.32
C LEU A 52 -4.45 3.16 -11.62
N ASP A 53 -4.60 1.85 -11.82
CA ASP A 53 -5.27 1.30 -12.99
C ASP A 53 -6.70 1.82 -13.10
N ASP A 54 -7.45 1.82 -12.00
CA ASP A 54 -8.81 2.33 -11.97
C ASP A 54 -8.86 3.82 -12.26
N ALA A 55 -7.93 4.58 -11.69
CA ALA A 55 -7.88 6.04 -11.90
C ALA A 55 -7.58 6.41 -13.35
N LEU A 56 -6.87 5.56 -14.06
CA LEU A 56 -6.50 5.82 -15.46
C LEU A 56 -7.53 5.33 -16.46
N ARG A 57 -8.56 4.59 -16.02
CA ARG A 57 -9.62 4.15 -16.90
C ARG A 57 -10.39 5.33 -17.48
N GLY A 58 -10.67 5.26 -18.75
CA GLY A 58 -11.42 6.31 -19.42
C GLY A 58 -10.62 7.54 -19.79
N VAL A 59 -9.32 7.54 -19.52
CA VAL A 59 -8.45 8.64 -19.95
C VAL A 59 -8.37 8.59 -21.49
N PRO A 60 -8.70 9.70 -22.19
CA PRO A 60 -8.65 9.72 -23.65
C PRO A 60 -7.24 9.47 -24.17
N PRO A 61 -7.08 8.76 -25.31
CA PRO A 61 -5.75 8.50 -25.87
C PRO A 61 -4.97 9.76 -26.21
N GLU A 62 -5.64 10.83 -26.55
CA GLU A 62 -5.01 12.11 -26.91
C GLU A 62 -4.63 12.97 -25.72
N ALA A 63 -5.02 12.58 -24.50
CA ALA A 63 -4.65 13.31 -23.30
C ALA A 63 -3.15 13.19 -23.05
N ILE A 64 -2.55 14.26 -22.59
CA ILE A 64 -1.14 14.25 -22.21
C ILE A 64 -1.04 13.79 -20.76
N ARG A 65 -0.36 12.66 -20.56
CA ARG A 65 -0.12 12.11 -19.21
C ARG A 65 1.28 12.50 -18.76
N GLY A 66 1.36 13.14 -17.63
CA GLY A 66 2.64 13.51 -17.04
C GLY A 66 2.63 13.25 -15.55
N SER A 67 3.65 13.73 -14.88
CA SER A 67 3.74 13.62 -13.43
C SER A 67 3.95 14.98 -12.81
N VAL A 68 3.50 15.15 -11.57
CA VAL A 68 3.75 16.32 -10.75
C VAL A 68 4.33 15.87 -9.43
N SER A 69 5.24 16.68 -8.88
CA SER A 69 5.80 16.39 -7.56
C SER A 69 5.11 17.27 -6.53
N VAL A 70 4.86 16.68 -5.37
CA VAL A 70 4.21 17.38 -4.27
C VAL A 70 5.15 17.38 -3.07
N ALA A 71 5.32 18.55 -2.47
CA ALA A 71 6.10 18.70 -1.24
C ALA A 71 5.17 18.46 -0.04
N ILE A 72 5.43 17.40 0.71
CA ILE A 72 4.66 17.03 1.89
C ILE A 72 5.56 16.70 3.06
#